data_6c11f6fa2290bdf6304ae43276fbaf8d
#
_entry.id   6c11f6fa2290bdf6304ae43276fbaf8d
#
_cell.length_a   1.000
_cell.length_b   1.000
_cell.length_c   1.000
_cell.angle_alpha   90.00
_cell.angle_beta   90.00
_cell.angle_gamma   90.00
#
_symmetry.space_group_name_H-M   'P 1'
#
loop_
_entity.id
_entity.type
_entity.pdbx_description
1 polymer ?
#
loop_
_entity_poly.entity_id
_entity_poly.type
_entity_poly.pdbx_seq_one_letter_code
_entity_poly.pdbx_strand_id
1 'polypeptide(L)'
;FGGLLYFAKDFKNLTKNEVQNKISNYQSLAKIPMLMAVDEEGGTVSRISSNKNLVADPFLSPSELYQKGGLEAIKEDTIKKTNILSELGLNLNLAPVVDITLNKEDYMYERSLQEDAQITSEYAQTVIRTSDPTKLSFTLKHFPGYGNNADTHQGISIDTRDLNTIKQQDLKPFIAG
;
A
#
# COMPACT_ATOMS: atom_id res chain seq x y z
N PHE A 1 3.78 -18.39 13.93
CA PHE A 1 3.27 -17.37 13.01
C PHE A 1 4.40 -16.83 12.15
N GLY A 2 4.13 -16.56 10.85
CA GLY A 2 5.12 -15.98 9.93
C GLY A 2 5.14 -14.45 9.93
N GLY A 3 4.09 -13.82 10.46
CA GLY A 3 3.96 -12.36 10.52
C GLY A 3 2.70 -11.92 11.23
N LEU A 4 2.60 -10.60 11.42
CA LEU A 4 1.44 -9.91 11.98
C LEU A 4 1.02 -8.78 11.03
N LEU A 5 -0.28 -8.65 10.80
CA LEU A 5 -0.86 -7.52 10.08
C LEU A 5 -1.55 -6.59 11.08
N TYR A 6 -1.12 -5.34 11.09
CA TYR A 6 -1.64 -4.31 11.98
C TYR A 6 -2.69 -3.44 11.30
N PHE A 7 -3.72 -3.08 12.05
CA PHE A 7 -4.81 -2.21 11.64
C PHE A 7 -4.79 -0.89 12.42
N ALA A 8 -5.54 0.10 11.99
CA ALA A 8 -5.61 1.42 12.65
C ALA A 8 -5.91 1.33 14.16
N LYS A 9 -6.76 0.38 14.58
CA LYS A 9 -7.07 0.13 15.99
C LYS A 9 -5.86 -0.23 16.84
N ASP A 10 -4.85 -0.87 16.23
CA ASP A 10 -3.64 -1.34 16.92
C ASP A 10 -2.67 -0.20 17.26
N PHE A 11 -2.86 0.95 16.60
CA PHE A 11 -2.05 2.16 16.77
C PHE A 11 -2.80 3.30 17.47
N LYS A 12 -4.11 3.15 17.68
CA LYS A 12 -4.97 4.21 18.20
C LYS A 12 -4.43 4.77 19.52
N ASN A 13 -4.21 6.09 19.54
CA ASN A 13 -3.73 6.87 20.69
C ASN A 13 -2.32 6.49 21.20
N LEU A 14 -1.59 5.59 20.54
CA LEU A 14 -0.24 5.23 20.93
C LEU A 14 0.75 6.30 20.51
N THR A 15 1.78 6.49 21.32
CA THR A 15 2.98 7.23 20.97
C THR A 15 3.93 6.37 20.14
N LYS A 16 4.91 6.99 19.50
CA LYS A 16 5.95 6.32 18.71
C LYS A 16 6.68 5.25 19.55
N ASN A 17 7.10 5.59 20.76
CA ASN A 17 7.81 4.65 21.65
C ASN A 17 6.95 3.44 22.04
N GLU A 18 5.65 3.64 22.28
CA GLU A 18 4.74 2.54 22.60
C GLU A 18 4.56 1.59 21.42
N VAL A 19 4.47 2.11 20.19
CA VAL A 19 4.41 1.28 18.97
C VAL A 19 5.70 0.50 18.78
N GLN A 20 6.85 1.15 18.89
CA GLN A 20 8.17 0.52 18.77
C GLN A 20 8.35 -0.60 19.79
N ASN A 21 8.01 -0.35 21.04
CA ASN A 21 8.09 -1.35 22.12
C ASN A 21 7.15 -2.53 21.85
N LYS A 22 5.93 -2.27 21.40
CA LYS A 22 4.94 -3.31 21.08
C LYS A 22 5.47 -4.22 19.95
N ILE A 23 5.95 -3.65 18.83
CA ILE A 23 6.44 -4.41 17.68
C ILE A 23 7.72 -5.16 18.05
N SER A 24 8.68 -4.51 18.71
CA SER A 24 9.93 -5.12 19.16
C SER A 24 9.67 -6.29 20.12
N ASN A 25 8.69 -6.17 21.03
CA ASN A 25 8.32 -7.26 21.93
C ASN A 25 7.83 -8.49 21.15
N TYR A 26 6.97 -8.32 20.14
CA TYR A 26 6.53 -9.46 19.31
C TYR A 26 7.70 -10.07 18.52
N GLN A 27 8.58 -9.26 17.95
CA GLN A 27 9.76 -9.76 17.25
C GLN A 27 10.70 -10.56 18.16
N SER A 28 10.89 -10.12 19.41
CA SER A 28 11.78 -10.80 20.37
C SER A 28 11.29 -12.19 20.79
N LEU A 29 9.98 -12.43 20.69
CA LEU A 29 9.37 -13.74 21.01
C LEU A 29 9.49 -14.74 19.84
N ALA A 30 9.86 -14.28 18.66
CA ALA A 30 9.93 -15.11 17.47
C ALA A 30 11.32 -15.71 17.26
N LYS A 31 11.39 -17.03 16.98
CA LYS A 31 12.65 -17.71 16.65
C LYS A 31 13.15 -17.33 15.23
N ILE A 32 12.24 -17.02 14.34
CA ILE A 32 12.50 -16.56 12.96
C ILE A 32 11.89 -15.17 12.85
N PRO A 33 12.61 -14.17 12.30
CA PRO A 33 12.09 -12.83 12.13
C PRO A 33 10.73 -12.83 11.41
N MET A 34 9.75 -12.13 11.99
CA MET A 34 8.40 -12.07 11.45
C MET A 34 8.22 -10.90 10.48
N LEU A 35 7.30 -11.06 9.54
CA LEU A 35 6.78 -9.94 8.76
C LEU A 35 5.84 -9.11 9.65
N MET A 36 6.20 -7.84 9.84
CA MET A 36 5.39 -6.85 10.57
C MET A 36 4.75 -5.93 9.54
N ALA A 37 3.51 -6.23 9.16
CA ALA A 37 2.86 -5.67 8.00
C ALA A 37 1.80 -4.61 8.37
N VAL A 38 1.58 -3.68 7.44
CA VAL A 38 0.52 -2.66 7.53
C VAL A 38 -0.01 -2.33 6.14
N ASP A 39 -1.28 -1.89 6.04
CA ASP A 39 -1.85 -1.28 4.84
C ASP A 39 -1.74 0.25 4.95
N GLU A 40 -0.61 0.85 4.63
CA GLU A 40 -0.46 2.30 4.58
C GLU A 40 -0.44 2.75 3.11
N GLU A 41 -1.62 2.72 2.47
CA GLU A 41 -1.79 3.13 1.08
C GLU A 41 -1.73 4.66 0.94
N GLY A 42 -2.32 5.34 1.91
CA GLY A 42 -2.68 6.75 1.87
C GLY A 42 -4.17 6.94 1.53
N GLY A 43 -4.66 8.18 1.63
CA GLY A 43 -6.07 8.47 1.41
C GLY A 43 -6.97 7.70 2.38
N THR A 44 -7.95 6.98 1.83
CA THR A 44 -8.98 6.27 2.61
C THR A 44 -8.44 5.05 3.37
N VAL A 45 -7.30 4.50 2.94
CA VAL A 45 -6.66 3.34 3.59
C VAL A 45 -5.36 3.76 4.29
N SER A 46 -5.54 4.33 5.47
CA SER A 46 -4.47 4.81 6.34
C SER A 46 -4.57 4.13 7.71
N ARG A 47 -3.47 3.61 8.21
CA ARG A 47 -3.40 2.92 9.51
C ARG A 47 -2.53 3.69 10.50
N ILE A 48 -1.29 3.98 10.12
CA ILE A 48 -0.33 4.74 10.92
C ILE A 48 -0.67 6.23 10.89
N SER A 49 -0.90 6.77 9.70
CA SER A 49 -1.17 8.20 9.51
C SER A 49 -2.57 8.63 9.98
N SER A 50 -3.44 7.69 10.37
CA SER A 50 -4.66 8.00 11.09
C SER A 50 -4.42 8.45 12.55
N ASN A 51 -3.22 8.23 13.09
CA ASN A 51 -2.82 8.65 14.43
C ASN A 51 -1.82 9.82 14.36
N LYS A 52 -2.26 11.01 14.78
CA LYS A 52 -1.47 12.25 14.76
C LYS A 52 -0.23 12.22 15.67
N ASN A 53 -0.18 11.30 16.65
CA ASN A 53 1.03 11.11 17.45
C ASN A 53 2.16 10.41 16.67
N LEU A 54 1.84 9.75 15.56
CA LEU A 54 2.78 9.01 14.72
C LEU A 54 3.12 9.78 13.43
N VAL A 55 2.12 10.37 12.82
CA VAL A 55 2.26 11.16 11.58
C VAL A 55 1.40 12.41 11.69
N ALA A 56 2.01 13.57 11.61
CA ALA A 56 1.33 14.87 11.80
C ALA A 56 0.23 15.08 10.74
N ASP A 57 0.58 14.84 9.47
CA ASP A 57 -0.32 15.00 8.33
C ASP A 57 -0.55 13.64 7.66
N PRO A 58 -1.82 13.22 7.48
CA PRO A 58 -2.13 11.96 6.79
C PRO A 58 -1.48 11.88 5.41
N PHE A 59 -1.10 10.68 5.00
CA PHE A 59 -0.62 10.45 3.63
C PHE A 59 -1.76 10.62 2.63
N LEU A 60 -1.48 11.30 1.54
CA LEU A 60 -2.41 11.48 0.43
C LEU A 60 -2.64 10.16 -0.32
N SER A 61 -3.77 10.05 -1.02
CA SER A 61 -4.01 8.94 -1.94
C SER A 61 -3.02 8.96 -3.12
N PRO A 62 -2.82 7.83 -3.81
CA PRO A 62 -1.96 7.80 -5.00
C PRO A 62 -2.34 8.84 -6.06
N SER A 63 -3.65 8.99 -6.32
CA SER A 63 -4.15 9.95 -7.31
C SER A 63 -3.92 11.40 -6.90
N GLU A 64 -4.14 11.76 -5.62
CA GLU A 64 -3.85 13.10 -5.11
C GLU A 64 -2.36 13.44 -5.21
N LEU A 65 -1.48 12.49 -4.89
CA LEU A 65 -0.02 12.66 -5.02
C LEU A 65 0.38 12.89 -6.48
N TYR A 66 -0.16 12.05 -7.37
CA TYR A 66 0.14 12.15 -8.80
C TYR A 66 -0.34 13.47 -9.40
N GLN A 67 -1.55 13.91 -9.06
CA GLN A 67 -2.08 15.23 -9.48
C GLN A 67 -1.26 16.40 -8.93
N LYS A 68 -0.70 16.25 -7.74
CA LYS A 68 0.09 17.31 -7.07
C LYS A 68 1.48 17.48 -7.67
N GLY A 69 2.14 16.42 -8.08
CA GLY A 69 3.55 16.48 -8.51
C GLY A 69 4.03 15.25 -9.29
N GLY A 70 3.13 14.47 -9.89
CA GLY A 70 3.49 13.34 -10.73
C GLY A 70 4.29 12.27 -9.98
N LEU A 71 5.16 11.59 -10.72
CA LEU A 71 6.01 10.53 -10.17
C LEU A 71 7.05 11.02 -9.15
N GLU A 72 7.44 12.30 -9.20
CA GLU A 72 8.36 12.83 -8.19
C GLU A 72 7.69 12.94 -6.82
N ALA A 73 6.42 13.38 -6.75
CA ALA A 73 5.67 13.39 -5.50
C ALA A 73 5.46 11.97 -4.94
N ILE A 74 5.23 10.98 -5.80
CA ILE A 74 5.16 9.56 -5.44
C ILE A 74 6.48 9.08 -4.82
N LYS A 75 7.60 9.45 -5.43
CA LYS A 75 8.93 9.10 -4.94
C LYS A 75 9.21 9.69 -3.56
N GLU A 76 8.94 10.98 -3.36
CA GLU A 76 9.09 11.66 -2.07
C GLU A 76 8.23 11.01 -0.98
N ASP A 77 6.98 10.69 -1.30
CA ASP A 77 6.06 10.01 -0.40
C ASP A 77 6.54 8.59 -0.04
N THR A 78 7.06 7.85 -1.04
CA THR A 78 7.63 6.50 -0.81
C THR A 78 8.81 6.55 0.15
N ILE A 79 9.71 7.51 0.01
CA ILE A 79 10.84 7.72 0.93
C ILE A 79 10.32 8.03 2.33
N LYS A 80 9.35 8.93 2.44
CA LYS A 80 8.74 9.32 3.72
C LYS A 80 8.07 8.13 4.41
N LYS A 81 7.26 7.36 3.69
CA LYS A 81 6.62 6.13 4.20
C LYS A 81 7.66 5.11 4.65
N THR A 82 8.67 4.85 3.82
CA THR A 82 9.76 3.91 4.15
C THR A 82 10.41 4.27 5.48
N ASN A 83 10.77 5.53 5.67
CA ASN A 83 11.44 5.98 6.88
C ASN A 83 10.53 5.88 8.11
N ILE A 84 9.29 6.36 8.02
CA ILE A 84 8.36 6.36 9.17
C ILE A 84 7.98 4.94 9.57
N LEU A 85 7.61 4.09 8.60
CA LEU A 85 7.16 2.73 8.90
C LEU A 85 8.29 1.87 9.45
N SER A 86 9.49 1.95 8.84
CA SER A 86 10.65 1.20 9.33
C SER A 86 11.11 1.66 10.71
N GLU A 87 11.04 2.96 11.00
CA GLU A 87 11.36 3.50 12.32
C GLU A 87 10.42 3.00 13.42
N LEU A 88 9.17 2.70 13.07
CA LEU A 88 8.20 2.07 13.99
C LEU A 88 8.43 0.57 14.18
N GLY A 89 9.32 -0.05 13.40
CA GLY A 89 9.62 -1.48 13.45
C GLY A 89 8.79 -2.32 12.45
N LEU A 90 8.04 -1.68 11.56
CA LEU A 90 7.35 -2.36 10.45
C LEU A 90 8.36 -2.66 9.34
N ASN A 91 8.20 -3.81 8.68
CA ASN A 91 9.11 -4.24 7.61
C ASN A 91 8.39 -4.62 6.32
N LEU A 92 7.06 -4.51 6.28
CA LEU A 92 6.24 -4.76 5.10
C LEU A 92 5.09 -3.75 5.02
N ASN A 93 4.98 -3.04 3.89
CA ASN A 93 3.79 -2.26 3.55
C ASN A 93 3.00 -2.99 2.45
N LEU A 94 1.73 -3.30 2.71
CA LEU A 94 0.82 -3.88 1.73
C LEU A 94 0.27 -2.76 0.82
N ALA A 95 1.15 -2.15 0.07
CA ALA A 95 0.99 -1.11 -0.94
C ALA A 95 2.18 -1.18 -1.90
N PRO A 96 2.13 -0.61 -3.09
CA PRO A 96 1.06 0.24 -3.64
C PRO A 96 -0.12 -0.53 -4.22
N VAL A 97 -1.26 0.17 -4.31
CA VAL A 97 -2.41 -0.27 -5.10
C VAL A 97 -2.13 0.06 -6.57
N VAL A 98 -2.05 -0.99 -7.39
CA VAL A 98 -1.78 -0.88 -8.83
C VAL A 98 -2.96 -1.33 -9.70
N ASP A 99 -4.13 -1.42 -9.09
CA ASP A 99 -5.37 -1.69 -9.81
C ASP A 99 -5.68 -0.54 -10.76
N ILE A 100 -6.08 -0.90 -11.99
CA ILE A 100 -6.41 0.08 -13.03
C ILE A 100 -7.91 0.29 -13.05
N THR A 101 -8.35 1.49 -12.75
CA THR A 101 -9.74 1.90 -12.84
C THR A 101 -9.84 3.39 -13.18
N LEU A 102 -10.65 3.71 -14.18
CA LEU A 102 -10.95 5.06 -14.63
C LEU A 102 -12.40 5.46 -14.37
N ASN A 103 -13.23 4.50 -13.95
CA ASN A 103 -14.62 4.73 -13.65
C ASN A 103 -14.81 5.02 -12.15
N LYS A 104 -15.40 6.17 -11.84
CA LYS A 104 -15.65 6.62 -10.46
C LYS A 104 -16.55 5.70 -9.65
N GLU A 105 -17.38 4.91 -10.32
CA GLU A 105 -18.29 3.95 -9.69
C GLU A 105 -17.58 2.64 -9.26
N ASP A 106 -16.35 2.41 -9.72
CA ASP A 106 -15.61 1.19 -9.38
C ASP A 106 -15.12 1.23 -7.93
N TYR A 107 -15.20 0.10 -7.25
CA TYR A 107 -14.83 -0.05 -5.85
C TYR A 107 -13.39 0.43 -5.54
N MET A 108 -12.45 0.22 -6.47
CA MET A 108 -11.04 0.57 -6.29
C MET A 108 -10.69 2.01 -6.69
N TYR A 109 -11.64 2.78 -7.26
CA TYR A 109 -11.34 4.10 -7.82
C TYR A 109 -10.61 5.03 -6.85
N GLU A 110 -11.15 5.23 -5.65
CA GLU A 110 -10.60 6.15 -4.65
C GLU A 110 -9.22 5.70 -4.09
N ARG A 111 -8.85 4.43 -4.29
CA ARG A 111 -7.60 3.84 -3.81
C ARG A 111 -6.56 3.71 -4.90
N SER A 112 -6.95 3.80 -6.16
CA SER A 112 -6.09 3.65 -7.34
C SER A 112 -5.37 4.95 -7.71
N LEU A 113 -4.43 4.85 -8.66
CA LEU A 113 -3.79 6.03 -9.27
C LEU A 113 -4.74 6.83 -10.17
N GLN A 114 -5.83 6.20 -10.63
CA GLN A 114 -6.82 6.75 -11.57
C GLN A 114 -6.21 7.05 -12.96
N GLU A 115 -5.23 6.29 -13.37
CA GLU A 115 -4.50 6.42 -14.62
C GLU A 115 -4.50 5.11 -15.40
N ASP A 116 -4.05 5.15 -16.66
CA ASP A 116 -3.97 3.98 -17.52
C ASP A 116 -2.87 2.97 -17.10
N ALA A 117 -2.79 1.85 -17.81
CA ALA A 117 -1.85 0.78 -17.53
C ALA A 117 -0.38 1.21 -17.69
N GLN A 118 -0.08 2.16 -18.56
CA GLN A 118 1.28 2.65 -18.78
C GLN A 118 1.73 3.49 -17.59
N ILE A 119 0.96 4.49 -17.22
CA ILE A 119 1.27 5.39 -16.09
C ILE A 119 1.25 4.63 -14.77
N THR A 120 0.29 3.71 -14.59
CA THR A 120 0.24 2.85 -13.40
C THR A 120 1.46 1.93 -13.31
N SER A 121 2.01 1.48 -14.43
CA SER A 121 3.27 0.71 -14.46
C SER A 121 4.48 1.55 -14.04
N GLU A 122 4.55 2.80 -14.50
CA GLU A 122 5.59 3.76 -14.10
C GLU A 122 5.49 4.09 -12.60
N TYR A 123 4.28 4.22 -12.09
CA TYR A 123 4.02 4.37 -10.65
C TYR A 123 4.53 3.17 -9.84
N ALA A 124 4.16 1.95 -10.25
CA ALA A 124 4.64 0.73 -9.60
C ALA A 124 6.17 0.67 -9.57
N GLN A 125 6.81 0.90 -10.71
CA GLN A 125 8.28 0.97 -10.81
C GLN A 125 8.89 2.04 -9.90
N THR A 126 8.26 3.23 -9.86
CA THR A 126 8.76 4.34 -9.04
C THR A 126 8.75 3.96 -7.57
N VAL A 127 7.66 3.39 -7.06
CA VAL A 127 7.58 2.94 -5.67
C VAL A 127 8.64 1.87 -5.38
N ILE A 128 8.71 0.81 -6.19
CA ILE A 128 9.61 -0.33 -5.93
C ILE A 128 11.09 0.08 -6.05
N ARG A 129 11.46 0.88 -7.05
CA ARG A 129 12.85 1.33 -7.21
C ARG A 129 13.28 2.37 -6.18
N THR A 130 12.33 3.13 -5.64
CA THR A 130 12.62 4.13 -4.60
C THR A 130 12.67 3.52 -3.21
N SER A 131 11.99 2.41 -3.01
CA SER A 131 11.98 1.71 -1.73
C SER A 131 13.38 1.18 -1.39
N ASP A 132 13.68 1.16 -0.08
CA ASP A 132 14.86 0.48 0.44
C ASP A 132 14.42 -0.86 1.06
N PRO A 133 14.57 -1.99 0.34
CA PRO A 133 14.07 -3.28 0.81
C PRO A 133 14.78 -3.79 2.07
N THR A 134 15.91 -3.19 2.44
CA THR A 134 16.60 -3.51 3.71
C THR A 134 15.88 -2.89 4.91
N LYS A 135 15.02 -1.89 4.67
CA LYS A 135 14.23 -1.21 5.69
C LYS A 135 12.77 -1.62 5.65
N LEU A 136 12.16 -1.55 4.46
CA LEU A 136 10.73 -1.79 4.27
C LEU A 136 10.48 -2.40 2.88
N SER A 137 9.84 -3.55 2.85
CA SER A 137 9.34 -4.14 1.60
C SER A 137 7.95 -3.60 1.25
N PHE A 138 7.64 -3.58 -0.03
CA PHE A 138 6.33 -3.21 -0.56
C PHE A 138 5.67 -4.40 -1.28
N THR A 139 4.34 -4.40 -1.37
CA THR A 139 3.57 -5.45 -2.03
C THR A 139 2.58 -4.84 -3.01
N LEU A 140 2.77 -5.11 -4.29
CA LEU A 140 1.81 -4.70 -5.32
C LEU A 140 0.48 -5.42 -5.14
N LYS A 141 -0.64 -4.71 -5.23
CA LYS A 141 -1.96 -5.28 -5.04
C LYS A 141 -3.02 -4.61 -5.92
N HIS A 142 -4.10 -5.32 -6.26
CA HIS A 142 -4.53 -6.64 -5.82
C HIS A 142 -4.43 -7.62 -6.99
N PHE A 143 -3.43 -8.46 -6.98
CA PHE A 143 -3.19 -9.42 -8.08
C PHE A 143 -4.41 -10.32 -8.34
N PRO A 144 -4.80 -10.55 -9.61
CA PRO A 144 -4.17 -10.12 -10.87
C PRO A 144 -4.69 -8.78 -11.42
N GLY A 145 -5.39 -7.98 -10.65
CA GLY A 145 -6.06 -6.73 -10.98
C GLY A 145 -7.55 -6.80 -10.65
N TYR A 146 -8.02 -5.84 -9.88
CA TYR A 146 -9.40 -5.82 -9.39
C TYR A 146 -10.43 -5.53 -10.49
N GLY A 147 -10.07 -4.66 -11.45
CA GLY A 147 -10.96 -4.22 -12.52
C GLY A 147 -12.23 -3.56 -11.95
N ASN A 148 -13.36 -3.84 -12.59
CA ASN A 148 -14.68 -3.36 -12.17
C ASN A 148 -15.43 -4.33 -11.23
N ASN A 149 -14.73 -5.25 -10.59
CA ASN A 149 -15.34 -6.21 -9.68
C ASN A 149 -15.86 -5.53 -8.41
N ALA A 150 -16.94 -6.09 -7.85
CA ALA A 150 -17.52 -5.62 -6.60
C ALA A 150 -16.60 -5.91 -5.41
N ASP A 151 -16.85 -5.22 -4.28
CA ASP A 151 -16.10 -5.38 -3.03
C ASP A 151 -16.15 -6.83 -2.52
N THR A 152 -15.00 -7.51 -2.58
CA THR A 152 -14.86 -8.91 -2.14
C THR A 152 -14.93 -9.09 -0.61
N HIS A 153 -14.94 -8.01 0.18
CA HIS A 153 -15.22 -8.09 1.61
C HIS A 153 -16.71 -8.35 1.92
N GLN A 154 -17.58 -8.10 0.94
CA GLN A 154 -19.02 -8.29 1.10
C GLN A 154 -19.53 -9.63 0.50
N GLY A 155 -18.69 -10.34 -0.25
CA GLY A 155 -19.08 -11.60 -0.87
C GLY A 155 -18.09 -12.08 -1.93
N ILE A 156 -18.50 -13.09 -2.69
CA ILE A 156 -17.71 -13.61 -3.81
C ILE A 156 -17.97 -12.74 -5.03
N SER A 157 -16.91 -12.23 -5.64
CA SER A 157 -16.96 -11.57 -6.95
C SER A 157 -16.41 -12.51 -8.02
N ILE A 158 -17.12 -12.63 -9.13
CA ILE A 158 -16.68 -13.43 -10.28
C ILE A 158 -16.22 -12.46 -11.36
N ASP A 159 -14.93 -12.52 -11.68
CA ASP A 159 -14.37 -11.72 -12.76
C ASP A 159 -14.77 -12.34 -14.11
N THR A 160 -15.52 -11.59 -14.90
CA THR A 160 -16.00 -12.01 -16.22
C THR A 160 -15.18 -11.45 -17.37
N ARG A 161 -14.13 -10.69 -17.08
CA ARG A 161 -13.24 -10.12 -18.10
C ARG A 161 -12.45 -11.22 -18.79
N ASP A 162 -12.15 -11.03 -20.07
CA ASP A 162 -11.34 -11.99 -20.80
C ASP A 162 -9.86 -11.93 -20.38
N LEU A 163 -9.17 -13.05 -20.52
CA LEU A 163 -7.78 -13.19 -20.08
C LEU A 163 -6.81 -12.25 -20.83
N ASN A 164 -7.12 -11.90 -22.09
CA ASN A 164 -6.26 -10.98 -22.86
C ASN A 164 -6.36 -9.57 -22.30
N THR A 165 -7.54 -9.12 -21.93
CA THR A 165 -7.74 -7.83 -21.24
C THR A 165 -6.90 -7.76 -19.96
N ILE A 166 -7.00 -8.79 -19.10
CA ILE A 166 -6.23 -8.86 -17.85
C ILE A 166 -4.72 -8.84 -18.16
N LYS A 167 -4.24 -9.61 -19.14
CA LYS A 167 -2.82 -9.66 -19.51
C LYS A 167 -2.31 -8.35 -20.10
N GLN A 168 -3.11 -7.67 -20.92
CA GLN A 168 -2.69 -6.47 -21.63
C GLN A 168 -2.85 -5.18 -20.83
N GLN A 169 -3.62 -5.21 -19.75
CA GLN A 169 -3.86 -4.05 -18.90
C GLN A 169 -3.41 -4.34 -17.47
N ASP A 170 -4.17 -5.16 -16.74
CA ASP A 170 -4.03 -5.29 -15.30
C ASP A 170 -2.69 -5.88 -14.86
N LEU A 171 -2.12 -6.85 -15.62
CA LEU A 171 -0.83 -7.45 -15.26
C LEU A 171 0.39 -6.57 -15.58
N LYS A 172 0.25 -5.51 -16.39
CA LYS A 172 1.39 -4.65 -16.74
C LYS A 172 2.06 -4.00 -15.52
N PRO A 173 1.34 -3.40 -14.58
CA PRO A 173 1.96 -2.85 -13.38
C PRO A 173 2.66 -3.89 -12.51
N PHE A 174 2.14 -5.10 -12.41
CA PHE A 174 2.78 -6.19 -11.66
C PHE A 174 4.06 -6.70 -12.34
N ILE A 175 4.09 -6.72 -13.68
CA ILE A 175 5.30 -7.08 -14.43
C ILE A 175 6.35 -5.98 -14.35
N ALA A 176 5.93 -4.74 -14.25
CA ALA A 176 6.81 -3.57 -14.24
C ALA A 176 7.51 -3.37 -12.88
N GLY A 177 6.82 -3.61 -11.77
CA GLY A 177 7.35 -3.48 -10.41
C GLY A 177 7.93 -4.76 -9.87
#